data_20eb0adfef59d921117414d64df7e845
#
_entry.id   20eb0adfef59d921117414d64df7e845
#
_cell.length_a   1.000
_cell.length_b   1.000
_cell.length_c   1.000
_cell.angle_alpha   90.00
_cell.angle_beta   90.00
_cell.angle_gamma   90.00
#
_symmetry.space_group_name_H-M   'P 1'
#
loop_
_entity.id
_entity.type
_entity.pdbx_description
1 polymer ?
#
loop_
_entity_poly.entity_id
_entity_poly.type
_entity_poly.pdbx_seq_one_letter_code
_entity_poly.pdbx_strand_id
1 'polypeptide(L)'
;MKLSQFKFKLPEELIALYPHSLYREFETEDGGKETFRFTRRDECKLMVLHRKSQTIDMYKHDAEGNPIEGEYLDFRNVLDYFDEGDTFIFNDTKVFPARLYGTKEKTDTKIEVFLLRELNKEMRLWDVLVEPARKIRIGNKLFFDESGTMVAEVIDNTTSRGRTLRFLYDCPHDEFKQELFALGEAPLPRYVIDRRENHHGTPEDMEDFQCIFAKNEGAVTAPATGLHFSRELMKRMEIRGINFAYVTLHCGLGNFHGIEVEDLTKHKMDSE
;
A
#
# COMPACT_ATOMS: atom_id res chain seq x y z
N MET A 1 -5.62 -5.56 -28.08
CA MET A 1 -4.38 -4.97 -27.51
C MET A 1 -3.59 -6.10 -26.87
N LYS A 2 -2.28 -6.15 -27.09
CA LYS A 2 -1.42 -7.24 -26.59
C LYS A 2 -0.58 -6.75 -25.41
N LEU A 3 -0.39 -7.62 -24.40
CA LEU A 3 0.45 -7.34 -23.24
C LEU A 3 1.89 -6.99 -23.64
N SER A 4 2.43 -7.68 -24.64
CA SER A 4 3.79 -7.44 -25.18
C SER A 4 4.03 -6.01 -25.69
N GLN A 5 2.97 -5.28 -26.05
CA GLN A 5 3.07 -3.87 -26.49
C GLN A 5 3.41 -2.90 -25.34
N PHE A 6 3.26 -3.34 -24.08
CA PHE A 6 3.59 -2.57 -22.87
C PHE A 6 4.94 -2.96 -22.27
N LYS A 7 5.64 -3.91 -22.90
CA LYS A 7 6.94 -4.36 -22.37
C LYS A 7 8.00 -3.31 -22.62
N PHE A 8 8.66 -2.86 -21.57
CA PHE A 8 9.81 -1.96 -21.61
C PHE A 8 10.83 -2.39 -20.55
N LYS A 9 12.05 -1.90 -20.66
CA LYS A 9 13.10 -2.11 -19.66
C LYS A 9 12.97 -1.01 -18.59
N LEU A 10 12.58 -1.38 -17.39
CA LEU A 10 12.58 -0.49 -16.22
C LEU A 10 13.91 -0.67 -15.48
N PRO A 11 14.76 0.36 -15.38
CA PRO A 11 15.96 0.33 -14.55
C PRO A 11 15.59 0.17 -13.06
N GLU A 12 16.30 -0.68 -12.33
CA GLU A 12 15.96 -0.98 -10.93
C GLU A 12 16.12 0.24 -10.01
N GLU A 13 17.06 1.11 -10.31
CA GLU A 13 17.31 2.36 -9.57
C GLU A 13 16.16 3.38 -9.67
N LEU A 14 15.24 3.19 -10.62
CA LEU A 14 14.04 4.02 -10.75
C LEU A 14 12.85 3.51 -9.90
N ILE A 15 13.01 2.39 -9.21
CA ILE A 15 12.00 1.86 -8.31
C ILE A 15 12.21 2.48 -6.93
N ALA A 16 11.28 3.33 -6.50
CA ALA A 16 11.32 3.92 -5.17
C ALA A 16 11.07 2.85 -4.09
N LEU A 17 12.03 2.67 -3.18
CA LEU A 17 11.93 1.72 -2.06
C LEU A 17 11.36 2.37 -0.80
N TYR A 18 11.48 3.69 -0.69
CA TYR A 18 11.02 4.50 0.43
C TYR A 18 10.35 5.77 -0.10
N PRO A 19 9.40 6.35 0.62
CA PRO A 19 8.80 7.62 0.23
C PRO A 19 9.82 8.75 0.33
N HIS A 20 9.61 9.81 -0.45
CA HIS A 20 10.41 11.03 -0.36
C HIS A 20 10.27 11.63 1.04
N SER A 21 11.39 11.82 1.73
CA SER A 21 11.43 12.31 3.10
C SER A 21 12.58 13.29 3.31
N LEU A 22 12.33 14.29 4.14
CA LEU A 22 13.35 15.22 4.64
C LEU A 22 13.64 14.85 6.09
N TYR A 23 14.92 14.92 6.44
CA TYR A 23 15.38 14.72 7.81
C TYR A 23 15.86 16.07 8.37
N ARG A 24 15.40 16.44 9.57
CA ARG A 24 15.81 17.66 10.26
C ARG A 24 16.28 17.31 11.66
N GLU A 25 17.43 17.87 12.04
CA GLU A 25 17.94 17.81 13.40
C GLU A 25 17.32 18.95 14.24
N PHE A 26 16.89 18.62 15.44
CA PHE A 26 16.42 19.57 16.44
C PHE A 26 17.26 19.38 17.73
N GLU A 27 17.60 20.48 18.38
CA GLU A 27 18.21 20.42 19.70
C GLU A 27 17.12 20.10 20.74
N THR A 28 17.39 19.13 21.59
CA THR A 28 16.54 18.75 22.72
C THR A 28 16.83 19.65 23.93
N GLU A 29 15.88 19.77 24.87
CA GLU A 29 16.01 20.62 26.05
C GLU A 29 17.20 20.24 26.94
N ASP A 30 17.66 19.01 26.88
CA ASP A 30 18.85 18.49 27.59
C ASP A 30 20.16 18.66 26.80
N GLY A 31 20.12 19.38 25.65
CA GLY A 31 21.28 19.66 24.80
C GLY A 31 21.69 18.53 23.88
N GLY A 32 20.85 17.49 23.76
CA GLY A 32 20.99 16.42 22.76
C GLY A 32 20.53 16.89 21.38
N LYS A 33 20.64 15.99 20.39
CA LYS A 33 20.10 16.20 19.04
C LYS A 33 19.18 15.05 18.69
N GLU A 34 17.99 15.36 18.22
CA GLU A 34 17.07 14.40 17.65
C GLU A 34 16.82 14.69 16.18
N THR A 35 16.82 13.62 15.36
CA THR A 35 16.54 13.72 13.93
C THR A 35 15.11 13.29 13.66
N PHE A 36 14.31 14.22 13.18
CA PHE A 36 12.92 13.95 12.78
C PHE A 36 12.83 13.75 11.28
N ARG A 37 12.06 12.75 10.88
CA ARG A 37 11.71 12.45 9.50
C ARG A 37 10.38 13.13 9.14
N PHE A 38 10.38 13.86 8.04
CA PHE A 38 9.19 14.48 7.47
C PHE A 38 8.93 13.90 6.08
N THR A 39 7.89 13.12 5.93
CA THR A 39 7.48 12.60 4.64
C THR A 39 6.92 13.72 3.77
N ARG A 40 7.46 13.87 2.56
CA ARG A 40 7.10 14.89 1.58
C ARG A 40 6.39 14.25 0.39
N ARG A 41 5.20 13.71 0.65
CA ARG A 41 4.44 12.93 -0.34
C ARG A 41 3.93 13.75 -1.53
N ASP A 42 3.78 15.07 -1.39
CA ASP A 42 3.36 16.00 -2.43
C ASP A 42 4.53 16.66 -3.20
N GLU A 43 5.79 16.33 -2.86
CA GLU A 43 6.99 16.79 -3.55
C GLU A 43 7.53 15.79 -4.59
N CYS A 44 6.80 14.70 -4.88
CA CYS A 44 7.14 13.82 -5.99
C CYS A 44 6.93 14.54 -7.34
N LYS A 45 7.70 14.14 -8.36
CA LYS A 45 7.60 14.70 -9.70
C LYS A 45 6.21 14.46 -10.29
N LEU A 46 5.65 15.50 -10.92
CA LEU A 46 4.37 15.43 -11.63
C LEU A 46 4.62 15.42 -13.14
N MET A 47 3.96 14.53 -13.84
CA MET A 47 3.85 14.51 -15.29
C MET A 47 2.37 14.67 -15.68
N VAL A 48 2.06 15.67 -16.47
CA VAL A 48 0.70 15.95 -16.95
C VAL A 48 0.59 15.62 -18.42
N LEU A 49 -0.30 14.69 -18.76
CA LEU A 49 -0.53 14.25 -20.13
C LEU A 49 -1.79 14.88 -20.71
N HIS A 50 -1.63 15.77 -21.68
CA HIS A 50 -2.72 16.42 -22.40
C HIS A 50 -3.20 15.55 -23.57
N ARG A 51 -4.28 14.81 -23.40
CA ARG A 51 -4.77 13.83 -24.39
C ARG A 51 -5.22 14.47 -25.70
N LYS A 52 -5.75 15.68 -25.68
CA LYS A 52 -6.25 16.37 -26.90
C LYS A 52 -5.11 16.89 -27.77
N SER A 53 -4.13 17.57 -27.16
CA SER A 53 -2.97 18.12 -27.86
C SER A 53 -1.85 17.10 -28.05
N GLN A 54 -1.88 15.96 -27.31
CA GLN A 54 -0.82 14.96 -27.23
C GLN A 54 0.53 15.54 -26.75
N THR A 55 0.46 16.54 -25.86
CA THR A 55 1.62 17.17 -25.22
C THR A 55 1.79 16.65 -23.78
N ILE A 56 3.00 16.80 -23.25
CA ILE A 56 3.35 16.39 -21.89
C ILE A 56 4.00 17.57 -21.19
N ASP A 57 3.46 17.96 -20.03
CA ASP A 57 4.08 18.93 -19.15
C ASP A 57 4.81 18.19 -18.02
N MET A 58 6.10 18.48 -17.88
CA MET A 58 6.96 17.91 -16.83
C MET A 58 7.79 18.97 -16.12
N TYR A 59 7.93 20.15 -16.68
CA TYR A 59 8.79 21.20 -16.19
C TYR A 59 7.99 22.42 -15.74
N LYS A 60 8.53 23.16 -14.80
CA LYS A 60 8.04 24.51 -14.49
C LYS A 60 8.31 25.43 -15.68
N HIS A 61 7.56 26.52 -15.76
CA HIS A 61 7.67 27.48 -16.84
C HIS A 61 8.16 28.81 -16.28
N ASP A 62 8.94 29.54 -17.10
CA ASP A 62 9.33 30.93 -16.83
C ASP A 62 8.16 31.91 -17.05
N ALA A 63 8.42 33.20 -16.85
CA ALA A 63 7.40 34.25 -17.04
C ALA A 63 6.90 34.35 -18.47
N GLU A 64 7.70 33.92 -19.42
CA GLU A 64 7.42 33.90 -20.87
C GLU A 64 6.71 32.62 -21.32
N GLY A 65 6.53 31.63 -20.40
CA GLY A 65 5.86 30.35 -20.65
C GLY A 65 6.75 29.27 -21.24
N ASN A 66 8.08 29.42 -21.22
CA ASN A 66 9.00 28.39 -21.68
C ASN A 66 9.35 27.41 -20.56
N PRO A 67 9.52 26.12 -20.86
CA PRO A 67 9.91 25.15 -19.86
C PRO A 67 11.33 25.41 -19.34
N ILE A 68 11.50 25.39 -18.01
CA ILE A 68 12.81 25.52 -17.35
C ILE A 68 13.42 24.13 -17.22
N GLU A 69 14.43 23.83 -18.02
CA GLU A 69 15.09 22.53 -18.02
C GLU A 69 15.67 22.20 -16.63
N GLY A 70 15.36 21.02 -16.11
CA GLY A 70 15.80 20.55 -14.79
C GLY A 70 14.90 20.95 -13.63
N GLU A 71 13.98 21.90 -13.79
CA GLU A 71 12.99 22.26 -12.78
C GLU A 71 11.66 21.52 -13.03
N TYR A 72 11.55 20.33 -12.47
CA TYR A 72 10.35 19.51 -12.62
C TYR A 72 9.16 20.11 -11.87
N LEU A 73 7.96 19.88 -12.44
CA LEU A 73 6.72 20.03 -11.69
C LEU A 73 6.72 19.03 -10.52
N ASP A 74 6.24 19.44 -9.37
CA ASP A 74 5.92 18.56 -8.25
C ASP A 74 4.40 18.37 -8.12
N PHE A 75 3.97 17.41 -7.29
CA PHE A 75 2.54 17.08 -7.20
C PHE A 75 1.68 18.25 -6.70
N ARG A 76 2.26 19.23 -6.01
CA ARG A 76 1.55 20.46 -5.59
C ARG A 76 1.06 21.27 -6.78
N ASN A 77 1.74 21.17 -7.91
CA ASN A 77 1.31 21.83 -9.16
C ASN A 77 0.02 21.22 -9.76
N VAL A 78 -0.51 20.13 -9.21
CA VAL A 78 -1.82 19.62 -9.60
C VAL A 78 -2.92 20.70 -9.51
N LEU A 79 -2.75 21.66 -8.59
CA LEU A 79 -3.67 22.80 -8.43
C LEU A 79 -3.79 23.67 -9.69
N ASP A 80 -2.77 23.72 -10.54
CA ASP A 80 -2.74 24.55 -11.74
C ASP A 80 -3.67 24.02 -12.84
N TYR A 81 -4.18 22.80 -12.68
CA TYR A 81 -5.01 22.09 -13.65
C TYR A 81 -6.49 21.97 -13.25
N PHE A 82 -6.88 22.54 -12.10
CA PHE A 82 -8.26 22.47 -11.60
C PHE A 82 -8.75 23.84 -11.14
N ASP A 83 -10.06 24.07 -11.31
CA ASP A 83 -10.70 25.33 -11.01
C ASP A 83 -11.69 25.23 -9.84
N GLU A 84 -12.18 26.39 -9.37
CA GLU A 84 -13.26 26.49 -8.40
C GLU A 84 -14.49 25.72 -8.88
N GLY A 85 -15.09 24.91 -8.01
CA GLY A 85 -16.23 24.07 -8.30
C GLY A 85 -15.91 22.68 -8.79
N ASP A 86 -14.65 22.38 -9.18
CA ASP A 86 -14.25 20.99 -9.47
C ASP A 86 -14.41 20.11 -8.22
N THR A 87 -14.64 18.83 -8.45
CA THR A 87 -14.84 17.87 -7.35
C THR A 87 -13.88 16.70 -7.47
N PHE A 88 -13.08 16.48 -6.42
CA PHE A 88 -12.26 15.29 -6.27
C PHE A 88 -13.02 14.22 -5.49
N ILE A 89 -13.00 12.99 -6.03
CA ILE A 89 -13.57 11.82 -5.35
C ILE A 89 -12.41 10.97 -4.85
N PHE A 90 -12.30 10.84 -3.52
CA PHE A 90 -11.26 10.07 -2.86
C PHE A 90 -11.77 8.71 -2.38
N ASN A 91 -10.91 7.70 -2.44
CA ASN A 91 -11.16 6.42 -1.79
C ASN A 91 -10.62 6.48 -0.36
N ASP A 92 -11.50 6.50 0.64
CA ASP A 92 -11.17 6.63 2.05
C ASP A 92 -10.91 5.28 2.74
N THR A 93 -10.67 4.23 1.98
CA THR A 93 -10.30 2.94 2.52
C THR A 93 -9.01 3.03 3.33
N LYS A 94 -8.96 2.30 4.45
CA LYS A 94 -7.81 2.24 5.35
C LYS A 94 -7.13 0.87 5.26
N VAL A 95 -5.82 0.90 5.05
CA VAL A 95 -4.97 -0.29 5.02
C VAL A 95 -4.73 -0.78 6.45
N PHE A 96 -4.73 -2.09 6.64
CA PHE A 96 -4.33 -2.72 7.89
C PHE A 96 -3.02 -3.51 7.72
N PRO A 97 -2.29 -3.82 8.81
CA PRO A 97 -1.02 -4.55 8.74
C PRO A 97 -1.28 -6.02 8.37
N ALA A 98 -1.25 -6.29 7.08
CA ALA A 98 -1.71 -7.55 6.52
C ALA A 98 -0.63 -8.62 6.33
N ARG A 99 0.67 -8.26 6.45
CA ARG A 99 1.77 -9.19 6.22
C ARG A 99 2.29 -9.74 7.54
N LEU A 100 2.13 -11.05 7.75
CA LEU A 100 2.57 -11.76 8.94
C LEU A 100 3.71 -12.71 8.59
N TYR A 101 4.68 -12.81 9.47
CA TYR A 101 5.72 -13.82 9.42
C TYR A 101 5.57 -14.80 10.58
N GLY A 102 5.98 -16.03 10.35
CA GLY A 102 5.85 -17.05 11.38
C GLY A 102 6.54 -18.35 11.01
N THR A 103 6.19 -19.39 11.72
CA THR A 103 6.72 -20.74 11.52
C THR A 103 5.61 -21.77 11.42
N LYS A 104 5.90 -22.85 10.69
CA LYS A 104 5.01 -24.00 10.58
C LYS A 104 5.34 -25.01 11.66
N GLU A 105 4.31 -25.55 12.32
CA GLU A 105 4.40 -26.65 13.28
C GLU A 105 5.33 -27.79 12.81
N LYS A 106 6.07 -28.38 13.72
CA LYS A 106 6.94 -29.57 13.55
C LYS A 106 8.20 -29.39 12.69
N THR A 107 8.27 -28.37 11.86
CA THR A 107 9.38 -28.21 10.90
C THR A 107 10.12 -26.88 11.02
N ASP A 108 9.62 -25.96 11.84
CA ASP A 108 10.10 -24.59 11.99
C ASP A 108 10.35 -23.88 10.65
N THR A 109 9.66 -24.36 9.61
CA THR A 109 9.72 -23.74 8.30
C THR A 109 9.20 -22.32 8.41
N LYS A 110 10.03 -21.34 8.09
CA LYS A 110 9.61 -19.93 7.99
C LYS A 110 8.52 -19.79 6.93
N ILE A 111 7.49 -19.06 7.29
CA ILE A 111 6.33 -18.82 6.44
C ILE A 111 6.01 -17.32 6.43
N GLU A 112 5.38 -16.89 5.34
CA GLU A 112 4.67 -15.62 5.24
C GLU A 112 3.20 -15.90 5.03
N VAL A 113 2.36 -15.17 5.75
CA VAL A 113 0.92 -15.15 5.58
C VAL A 113 0.49 -13.73 5.28
N PHE A 114 -0.22 -13.55 4.18
CA PHE A 114 -0.76 -12.27 3.78
C PHE A 114 -2.28 -12.29 3.95
N LEU A 115 -2.77 -11.57 4.95
CA LEU A 115 -4.20 -11.46 5.25
C LEU A 115 -4.90 -10.72 4.11
N LEU A 116 -6.04 -11.23 3.65
CA LEU A 116 -6.86 -10.59 2.63
C LEU A 116 -8.12 -9.97 3.24
N ARG A 117 -8.90 -10.81 3.92
CA ARG A 117 -10.15 -10.38 4.57
C ARG A 117 -10.59 -11.37 5.62
N GLU A 118 -11.33 -10.88 6.59
CA GLU A 118 -12.03 -11.71 7.54
C GLU A 118 -13.31 -12.26 6.90
N LEU A 119 -13.43 -13.59 6.81
CA LEU A 119 -14.58 -14.28 6.21
C LEU A 119 -15.72 -14.43 7.21
N ASN A 120 -15.39 -14.74 8.46
CA ASN A 120 -16.37 -14.96 9.50
C ASN A 120 -15.75 -14.74 10.88
N LYS A 121 -16.28 -13.77 11.62
CA LYS A 121 -15.82 -13.37 12.94
C LYS A 121 -16.07 -14.47 14.00
N GLU A 122 -17.26 -15.08 13.98
CA GLU A 122 -17.65 -16.09 14.98
C GLU A 122 -16.85 -17.38 14.80
N MET A 123 -16.64 -17.80 13.55
CA MET A 123 -15.83 -18.96 13.21
C MET A 123 -14.34 -18.66 13.17
N ARG A 124 -13.94 -17.40 13.32
CA ARG A 124 -12.53 -16.94 13.34
C ARG A 124 -11.80 -17.22 12.03
N LEU A 125 -12.50 -17.06 10.89
CA LEU A 125 -12.01 -17.44 9.58
C LEU A 125 -11.45 -16.24 8.81
N TRP A 126 -10.29 -16.44 8.21
CA TRP A 126 -9.63 -15.46 7.36
C TRP A 126 -9.25 -16.06 6.02
N ASP A 127 -9.48 -15.32 4.93
CA ASP A 127 -8.91 -15.60 3.62
C ASP A 127 -7.52 -14.99 3.54
N VAL A 128 -6.53 -15.78 3.10
CA VAL A 128 -5.12 -15.39 3.11
C VAL A 128 -4.35 -15.94 1.93
N LEU A 129 -3.24 -15.30 1.58
CA LEU A 129 -2.20 -15.91 0.75
C LEU A 129 -1.09 -16.42 1.66
N VAL A 130 -0.40 -17.48 1.23
CA VAL A 130 0.69 -18.10 2.00
C VAL A 130 1.93 -18.36 1.15
N GLU A 131 3.11 -18.22 1.77
CA GLU A 131 4.41 -18.53 1.17
C GLU A 131 5.28 -19.31 2.17
N PRO A 132 5.91 -20.46 1.81
CA PRO A 132 5.80 -21.18 0.55
C PRO A 132 4.54 -22.08 0.50
N ALA A 133 3.64 -21.83 -0.45
CA ALA A 133 2.32 -22.46 -0.52
C ALA A 133 2.36 -24.00 -0.57
N ARG A 134 3.39 -24.58 -1.22
CA ARG A 134 3.55 -26.05 -1.34
C ARG A 134 3.78 -26.76 0.00
N LYS A 135 4.32 -26.04 0.99
CA LYS A 135 4.62 -26.59 2.32
C LYS A 135 3.49 -26.40 3.31
N ILE A 136 2.50 -25.55 3.02
CA ILE A 136 1.38 -25.19 3.89
C ILE A 136 0.12 -25.89 3.39
N ARG A 137 -0.33 -26.91 4.14
CA ARG A 137 -1.44 -27.81 3.77
C ARG A 137 -2.53 -27.77 4.84
N ILE A 138 -3.74 -28.19 4.47
CA ILE A 138 -4.86 -28.35 5.39
C ILE A 138 -4.44 -29.18 6.62
N GLY A 139 -4.83 -28.74 7.80
CA GLY A 139 -4.48 -29.32 9.09
C GLY A 139 -3.13 -28.86 9.67
N ASN A 140 -2.34 -28.06 8.93
CA ASN A 140 -1.13 -27.48 9.52
C ASN A 140 -1.48 -26.36 10.48
N LYS A 141 -0.74 -26.27 11.58
CA LYS A 141 -0.74 -25.11 12.49
C LYS A 141 0.42 -24.17 12.15
N LEU A 142 0.13 -22.89 12.18
CA LEU A 142 1.02 -21.79 11.89
C LEU A 142 1.13 -20.92 13.15
N PHE A 143 2.36 -20.59 13.55
CA PHE A 143 2.69 -19.83 14.75
C PHE A 143 3.29 -18.51 14.34
N PHE A 144 2.77 -17.40 14.87
CA PHE A 144 3.17 -16.04 14.48
C PHE A 144 3.93 -15.29 15.57
N ASP A 145 4.03 -15.84 16.74
CA ASP A 145 4.77 -15.30 17.88
C ASP A 145 5.62 -16.38 18.56
N GLU A 146 6.63 -15.96 19.33
CA GLU A 146 7.51 -16.87 20.07
C GLU A 146 6.81 -17.54 21.26
N SER A 147 5.79 -16.88 21.81
CA SER A 147 5.02 -17.42 22.95
C SER A 147 4.06 -18.54 22.54
N GLY A 148 3.75 -18.65 21.24
CA GLY A 148 2.79 -19.62 20.72
C GLY A 148 1.33 -19.29 21.05
N THR A 149 1.03 -18.05 21.36
CA THR A 149 -0.34 -17.56 21.63
C THR A 149 -1.09 -17.22 20.35
N MET A 150 -0.40 -16.65 19.36
CA MET A 150 -0.99 -16.33 18.06
C MET A 150 -0.82 -17.49 17.09
N VAL A 151 -1.84 -18.34 17.02
CA VAL A 151 -1.83 -19.58 16.23
C VAL A 151 -3.01 -19.62 15.28
N ALA A 152 -2.78 -20.11 14.06
CA ALA A 152 -3.86 -20.43 13.13
C ALA A 152 -3.74 -21.85 12.57
N GLU A 153 -4.87 -22.45 12.24
CA GLU A 153 -4.98 -23.72 11.56
C GLU A 153 -5.43 -23.51 10.12
N VAL A 154 -4.76 -24.18 9.19
CA VAL A 154 -5.17 -24.20 7.77
C VAL A 154 -6.37 -25.14 7.62
N ILE A 155 -7.53 -24.60 7.26
CA ILE A 155 -8.75 -25.40 7.14
C ILE A 155 -9.19 -25.65 5.70
N ASP A 156 -8.76 -24.81 4.74
CA ASP A 156 -9.09 -24.98 3.33
C ASP A 156 -8.03 -24.39 2.39
N ASN A 157 -8.05 -24.80 1.11
CA ASN A 157 -7.27 -24.26 0.02
C ASN A 157 -8.21 -23.54 -0.95
N THR A 158 -8.04 -22.23 -1.13
CA THR A 158 -8.91 -21.42 -2.00
C THR A 158 -8.33 -21.27 -3.41
N THR A 159 -7.02 -21.06 -3.52
CA THR A 159 -6.29 -20.97 -4.80
C THR A 159 -4.94 -21.66 -4.69
N SER A 160 -4.09 -21.55 -5.72
CA SER A 160 -2.72 -22.10 -5.68
C SER A 160 -1.89 -21.60 -4.50
N ARG A 161 -2.08 -20.33 -4.09
CA ARG A 161 -1.44 -19.68 -2.93
C ARG A 161 -2.43 -19.32 -1.83
N GLY A 162 -3.73 -19.38 -2.10
CA GLY A 162 -4.78 -19.01 -1.17
C GLY A 162 -5.09 -20.12 -0.16
N ARG A 163 -5.37 -19.72 1.07
CA ARG A 163 -5.81 -20.60 2.17
C ARG A 163 -6.92 -19.92 2.96
N THR A 164 -7.75 -20.74 3.58
CA THR A 164 -8.59 -20.29 4.69
C THR A 164 -7.94 -20.69 6.00
N LEU A 165 -7.65 -19.70 6.84
CA LEU A 165 -7.12 -19.92 8.18
C LEU A 165 -8.23 -19.76 9.21
N ARG A 166 -8.20 -20.61 10.25
CA ARG A 166 -8.96 -20.45 11.48
C ARG A 166 -7.98 -20.07 12.59
N PHE A 167 -8.09 -18.85 13.11
CA PHE A 167 -7.30 -18.43 14.26
C PHE A 167 -7.81 -19.07 15.54
N LEU A 168 -6.88 -19.52 16.38
CA LEU A 168 -7.15 -20.19 17.63
C LEU A 168 -6.85 -19.23 18.79
N TYR A 169 -7.85 -18.51 19.25
CA TYR A 169 -7.71 -17.55 20.34
C TYR A 169 -8.88 -17.68 21.32
N ASP A 170 -8.67 -17.25 22.56
CA ASP A 170 -9.63 -17.35 23.66
C ASP A 170 -9.79 -16.00 24.39
N CYS A 171 -9.74 -14.90 23.63
CA CYS A 171 -9.94 -13.54 24.09
C CYS A 171 -11.08 -12.86 23.30
N PRO A 172 -11.55 -11.68 23.68
CA PRO A 172 -12.45 -10.87 22.86
C PRO A 172 -11.89 -10.61 21.48
N HIS A 173 -12.74 -10.58 20.46
CA HIS A 173 -12.32 -10.42 19.07
C HIS A 173 -11.50 -9.15 18.83
N ASP A 174 -11.84 -8.05 19.47
CA ASP A 174 -11.15 -6.77 19.27
C ASP A 174 -9.73 -6.81 19.88
N GLU A 175 -9.55 -7.52 21.00
CA GLU A 175 -8.23 -7.80 21.59
C GLU A 175 -7.40 -8.69 20.67
N PHE A 176 -7.96 -9.81 20.20
CA PHE A 176 -7.33 -10.66 19.20
C PHE A 176 -6.85 -9.84 17.97
N LYS A 177 -7.72 -8.97 17.45
CA LYS A 177 -7.41 -8.16 16.28
C LYS A 177 -6.27 -7.18 16.54
N GLN A 178 -6.21 -6.59 17.73
CA GLN A 178 -5.10 -5.71 18.14
C GLN A 178 -3.77 -6.47 18.21
N GLU A 179 -3.77 -7.66 18.83
CA GLU A 179 -2.59 -8.51 18.91
C GLU A 179 -2.13 -8.99 17.52
N LEU A 180 -3.06 -9.43 16.68
CA LEU A 180 -2.78 -9.85 15.31
C LEU A 180 -2.13 -8.71 14.50
N PHE A 181 -2.67 -7.51 14.61
CA PHE A 181 -2.17 -6.35 13.89
C PHE A 181 -0.84 -5.81 14.45
N ALA A 182 -0.56 -6.03 15.72
CA ALA A 182 0.73 -5.71 16.32
C ALA A 182 1.88 -6.59 15.78
N LEU A 183 1.56 -7.80 15.31
CA LEU A 183 2.51 -8.71 14.66
C LEU A 183 2.66 -8.43 13.16
N GLY A 184 1.73 -7.70 12.58
CA GLY A 184 1.66 -7.46 11.14
C GLY A 184 2.54 -6.31 10.68
N GLU A 185 3.04 -6.43 9.45
CA GLU A 185 3.73 -5.37 8.72
C GLU A 185 2.82 -4.75 7.65
N ALA A 186 3.18 -3.55 7.21
CA ALA A 186 2.52 -2.88 6.08
C ALA A 186 2.54 -3.79 4.83
N PRO A 187 1.41 -3.91 4.12
CA PRO A 187 1.30 -4.79 2.95
C PRO A 187 1.95 -4.19 1.70
N LEU A 188 3.21 -3.76 1.80
CA LEU A 188 3.95 -3.22 0.69
C LEU A 188 4.03 -4.21 -0.49
N PRO A 189 4.07 -3.72 -1.74
CA PRO A 189 4.25 -4.56 -2.90
C PRO A 189 5.53 -5.40 -2.82
N ARG A 190 5.47 -6.64 -3.29
CA ARG A 190 6.60 -7.58 -3.27
C ARG A 190 7.85 -7.03 -3.93
N TYR A 191 7.70 -6.35 -5.07
CA TYR A 191 8.84 -5.75 -5.78
C TYR A 191 9.57 -4.65 -4.99
N VAL A 192 8.94 -4.07 -3.95
CA VAL A 192 9.57 -3.15 -3.00
C VAL A 192 10.29 -3.93 -1.91
N ILE A 193 9.57 -4.86 -1.24
CA ILE A 193 10.11 -5.65 -0.12
C ILE A 193 11.34 -6.48 -0.57
N ASP A 194 11.27 -7.15 -1.71
CA ASP A 194 12.36 -8.01 -2.20
C ASP A 194 13.64 -7.23 -2.55
N ARG A 195 13.56 -5.91 -2.70
CA ARG A 195 14.69 -5.02 -2.98
C ARG A 195 15.23 -4.28 -1.77
N ARG A 196 14.54 -4.33 -0.64
CA ARG A 196 15.05 -3.79 0.62
C ARG A 196 16.09 -4.74 1.21
N GLU A 197 17.11 -4.19 1.88
CA GLU A 197 18.23 -4.97 2.43
C GLU A 197 17.80 -6.07 3.41
N ASN A 198 16.80 -5.78 4.24
CA ASN A 198 16.29 -6.72 5.24
C ASN A 198 15.12 -7.59 4.76
N HIS A 199 14.57 -7.32 3.56
CA HIS A 199 13.36 -7.96 3.02
C HIS A 199 12.12 -7.84 3.91
N HIS A 200 12.05 -6.78 4.73
CA HIS A 200 10.96 -6.49 5.64
C HIS A 200 10.45 -5.05 5.49
N GLY A 201 9.26 -4.80 6.02
CA GLY A 201 8.75 -3.46 6.25
C GLY A 201 9.46 -2.77 7.41
N THR A 202 9.26 -1.46 7.52
CA THR A 202 9.64 -0.67 8.68
C THR A 202 8.39 -0.25 9.45
N PRO A 203 8.50 0.13 10.74
CA PRO A 203 7.33 0.61 11.50
C PRO A 203 6.64 1.81 10.85
N GLU A 204 7.41 2.68 10.18
CA GLU A 204 6.91 3.88 9.52
C GLU A 204 6.09 3.56 8.26
N ASP A 205 6.29 2.40 7.65
CA ASP A 205 5.58 2.03 6.41
C ASP A 205 4.07 1.98 6.60
N MET A 206 3.56 1.69 7.80
CA MET A 206 2.12 1.71 8.07
C MET A 206 1.53 3.12 7.95
N GLU A 207 2.28 4.16 8.30
CA GLU A 207 1.88 5.55 8.11
C GLU A 207 2.11 5.99 6.66
N ASP A 208 3.25 5.63 6.09
CA ASP A 208 3.65 6.03 4.74
C ASP A 208 2.78 5.38 3.66
N PHE A 209 2.41 4.11 3.84
CA PHE A 209 1.55 3.35 2.93
C PHE A 209 0.07 3.51 3.26
N GLN A 210 -0.33 4.74 3.63
CA GLN A 210 -1.68 5.12 4.00
C GLN A 210 -2.02 6.50 3.44
N CYS A 211 -3.23 6.65 2.88
CA CYS A 211 -3.74 7.97 2.51
C CYS A 211 -4.06 8.77 3.78
N ILE A 212 -3.80 10.08 3.75
CA ILE A 212 -4.06 10.96 4.91
C ILE A 212 -5.55 11.09 5.29
N PHE A 213 -6.43 10.73 4.35
CA PHE A 213 -7.88 10.73 4.50
C PHE A 213 -8.46 9.31 4.73
N ALA A 214 -7.61 8.29 4.92
CA ALA A 214 -8.04 6.93 5.19
C ALA A 214 -8.85 6.85 6.48
N LYS A 215 -10.03 6.20 6.41
CA LYS A 215 -11.01 6.13 7.50
C LYS A 215 -11.51 4.71 7.74
N ASN A 216 -11.97 4.05 6.70
CA ASN A 216 -12.67 2.77 6.77
C ASN A 216 -11.70 1.61 6.52
N GLU A 217 -11.37 0.84 7.57
CA GLU A 217 -10.44 -0.29 7.49
C GLU A 217 -11.00 -1.45 6.68
N GLY A 218 -10.14 -2.09 5.86
CA GLY A 218 -10.51 -3.26 5.06
C GLY A 218 -9.63 -3.49 3.82
N ALA A 219 -8.71 -2.58 3.52
CA ALA A 219 -7.83 -2.71 2.36
C ALA A 219 -6.50 -3.36 2.71
N VAL A 220 -5.97 -4.14 1.78
CA VAL A 220 -4.62 -4.73 1.82
C VAL A 220 -3.64 -4.05 0.87
N THR A 221 -4.05 -2.97 0.25
CA THR A 221 -3.18 -2.03 -0.47
C THR A 221 -3.77 -0.63 -0.42
N ALA A 222 -2.91 0.38 -0.41
CA ALA A 222 -3.36 1.76 -0.44
C ALA A 222 -3.84 2.16 -1.85
N PRO A 223 -4.86 3.04 -1.98
CA PRO A 223 -5.16 3.73 -3.23
C PRO A 223 -3.96 4.61 -3.61
N ALA A 224 -3.03 4.08 -4.42
CA ALA A 224 -1.70 4.67 -4.63
C ALA A 224 -1.75 6.12 -5.12
N THR A 225 -2.74 6.47 -5.93
CA THR A 225 -2.95 7.85 -6.40
C THR A 225 -3.26 8.83 -5.26
N GLY A 226 -3.88 8.35 -4.19
CA GLY A 226 -4.19 9.14 -2.99
C GLY A 226 -2.98 9.40 -2.09
N LEU A 227 -1.91 8.61 -2.21
CA LEU A 227 -0.72 8.73 -1.36
C LEU A 227 0.03 10.05 -1.53
N HIS A 228 -0.11 10.72 -2.67
CA HIS A 228 0.57 11.97 -2.96
C HIS A 228 -0.09 13.20 -2.33
N PHE A 229 -1.32 13.10 -1.83
CA PHE A 229 -1.98 14.21 -1.19
C PHE A 229 -1.45 14.45 0.23
N SER A 230 -1.05 15.70 0.50
CA SER A 230 -0.71 16.18 1.84
C SER A 230 -1.89 16.97 2.44
N ARG A 231 -1.91 17.12 3.78
CA ARG A 231 -2.90 17.96 4.46
C ARG A 231 -2.83 19.40 3.98
N GLU A 232 -1.62 19.90 3.73
CA GLU A 232 -1.39 21.25 3.23
C GLU A 232 -1.97 21.42 1.82
N LEU A 233 -1.69 20.48 0.90
CA LEU A 233 -2.23 20.52 -0.46
C LEU A 233 -3.76 20.49 -0.44
N MET A 234 -4.37 19.59 0.33
CA MET A 234 -5.83 19.52 0.44
C MET A 234 -6.42 20.84 0.98
N LYS A 235 -5.75 21.45 1.97
CA LYS A 235 -6.21 22.76 2.49
C LYS A 235 -6.14 23.86 1.44
N ARG A 236 -5.11 23.88 0.60
CA ARG A 236 -5.01 24.84 -0.52
C ARG A 236 -6.11 24.60 -1.56
N MET A 237 -6.45 23.33 -1.83
CA MET A 237 -7.56 22.96 -2.73
C MET A 237 -8.90 23.47 -2.20
N GLU A 238 -9.19 23.29 -0.90
CA GLU A 238 -10.39 23.81 -0.26
C GLU A 238 -10.48 25.36 -0.38
N ILE A 239 -9.37 26.06 -0.10
CA ILE A 239 -9.32 27.55 -0.20
C ILE A 239 -9.59 27.99 -1.64
N ARG A 240 -9.15 27.22 -2.62
CA ARG A 240 -9.43 27.46 -4.05
C ARG A 240 -10.87 27.13 -4.48
N GLY A 241 -11.70 26.61 -3.57
CA GLY A 241 -13.10 26.27 -3.86
C GLY A 241 -13.27 24.91 -4.56
N ILE A 242 -12.29 24.02 -4.46
CA ILE A 242 -12.37 22.65 -4.94
C ILE A 242 -13.11 21.79 -3.91
N ASN A 243 -14.07 21.00 -4.37
CA ASN A 243 -14.89 20.13 -3.52
C ASN A 243 -14.29 18.75 -3.36
N PHE A 244 -14.59 18.10 -2.21
CA PHE A 244 -14.18 16.73 -1.92
C PHE A 244 -15.40 15.85 -1.66
N ALA A 245 -15.39 14.66 -2.26
CA ALA A 245 -16.31 13.58 -1.98
C ALA A 245 -15.53 12.30 -1.69
N TYR A 246 -16.12 11.36 -0.97
CA TYR A 246 -15.46 10.15 -0.55
C TYR A 246 -16.28 8.91 -0.91
N VAL A 247 -15.57 7.86 -1.32
CA VAL A 247 -16.12 6.52 -1.51
C VAL A 247 -15.23 5.54 -0.75
N THR A 248 -15.78 4.41 -0.34
CA THR A 248 -14.99 3.34 0.29
C THR A 248 -14.96 2.14 -0.65
N LEU A 249 -13.79 1.87 -1.22
CA LEU A 249 -13.50 0.69 -2.04
C LEU A 249 -12.30 -0.02 -1.44
N HIS A 250 -12.53 -1.18 -0.82
CA HIS A 250 -11.45 -1.95 -0.21
C HIS A 250 -10.62 -2.65 -1.28
N CYS A 251 -9.43 -2.12 -1.54
CA CYS A 251 -8.49 -2.70 -2.49
C CYS A 251 -7.97 -4.05 -1.98
N GLY A 252 -8.26 -5.10 -2.71
CA GLY A 252 -8.03 -6.48 -2.31
C GLY A 252 -7.06 -7.24 -3.19
N LEU A 253 -7.35 -8.53 -3.39
CA LEU A 253 -6.50 -9.50 -4.07
C LEU A 253 -6.16 -9.11 -5.53
N GLY A 254 -7.07 -8.42 -6.22
CA GLY A 254 -6.88 -8.03 -7.62
C GLY A 254 -5.63 -7.21 -7.89
N ASN A 255 -5.15 -6.47 -6.90
CA ASN A 255 -3.92 -5.67 -6.99
C ASN A 255 -2.62 -6.50 -6.92
N PHE A 256 -2.71 -7.78 -6.52
CA PHE A 256 -1.57 -8.69 -6.40
C PHE A 256 -1.50 -9.71 -7.53
N HIS A 257 -2.51 -9.76 -8.39
CA HIS A 257 -2.54 -10.61 -9.57
C HIS A 257 -1.99 -9.86 -10.79
N GLY A 258 -0.92 -10.39 -11.36
CA GLY A 258 -0.40 -9.91 -12.65
C GLY A 258 -1.33 -10.28 -13.81
N ILE A 259 -1.23 -9.53 -14.90
CA ILE A 259 -1.89 -9.89 -16.15
C ILE A 259 -1.14 -11.07 -16.78
N GLU A 260 -1.77 -12.25 -16.87
CA GLU A 260 -1.16 -13.48 -17.36
C GLU A 260 -1.52 -13.79 -18.82
N VAL A 261 -2.41 -13.03 -19.43
CA VAL A 261 -2.90 -13.25 -20.79
C VAL A 261 -2.28 -12.27 -21.77
N GLU A 262 -1.82 -12.75 -22.93
CA GLU A 262 -1.26 -11.88 -23.98
C GLU A 262 -2.32 -10.99 -24.63
N ASP A 263 -3.54 -11.50 -24.82
CA ASP A 263 -4.67 -10.71 -25.33
C ASP A 263 -5.42 -10.09 -24.16
N LEU A 264 -5.25 -8.79 -23.94
CA LEU A 264 -5.83 -8.06 -22.82
C LEU A 264 -7.36 -8.07 -22.79
N THR A 265 -8.04 -8.37 -23.91
CA THR A 265 -9.50 -8.53 -23.92
C THR A 265 -9.98 -9.77 -23.19
N LYS A 266 -9.08 -10.72 -22.93
CA LYS A 266 -9.34 -11.96 -22.19
C LYS A 266 -9.01 -11.87 -20.71
N HIS A 267 -8.40 -10.77 -20.27
CA HIS A 267 -8.13 -10.54 -18.85
C HIS A 267 -9.44 -10.29 -18.10
N LYS A 268 -9.60 -11.01 -17.01
CA LYS A 268 -10.74 -10.80 -16.10
C LYS A 268 -10.23 -10.05 -14.87
N MET A 269 -10.84 -8.92 -14.59
CA MET A 269 -10.59 -8.19 -13.35
C MET A 269 -11.20 -8.94 -12.18
N ASP A 270 -10.49 -8.97 -11.06
CA ASP A 270 -11.05 -9.42 -9.80
C ASP A 270 -12.09 -8.40 -9.29
N SER A 271 -13.08 -8.88 -8.54
CA SER A 271 -14.03 -7.99 -7.85
C SER A 271 -13.43 -7.50 -6.54
N GLU A 272 -13.66 -6.25 -6.25
CA GLU A 272 -13.34 -5.61 -4.97
C GLU A 272 -14.60 -5.36 -4.14
#